data_e5d991689385212d82fdeeb4fa4c155d
#
_entry.id   e5d991689385212d82fdeeb4fa4c155d
#
_cell.length_a   1.000
_cell.length_b   1.000
_cell.length_c   1.000
_cell.angle_alpha   90.00
_cell.angle_beta   90.00
_cell.angle_gamma   90.00
#
_symmetry.space_group_name_H-M   'P 1'
#
loop_
_entity.id
_entity.type
_entity.pdbx_description
1 polymer ?
#
loop_
_entity_poly.entity_id
_entity_poly.type
_entity_poly.pdbx_seq_one_letter_code
_entity_poly.pdbx_strand_id
1 'polypeptide(L)'
;MVRPGGVTAISILWFVLGGLCACFGILAMVGGGFIATMLNQQGQAGSSGLAGILAGLGAALGVLFLLFAACYVVMALGLWKLKEWARIVGVVLTAIAVLLQLPGLFSTFTHFSPGRLLWSVLWIAIDCLIIVYLLKPEVKAAFQVPQIRAASA
;
A
#
# COMPACT_ATOMS: atom_id res chain seq x y z
N MET A 1 -7.97 -3.20 -28.84
CA MET A 1 -8.58 -2.64 -27.63
C MET A 1 -7.68 -1.53 -27.12
N VAL A 2 -8.14 -0.29 -27.14
CA VAL A 2 -7.39 0.85 -26.60
C VAL A 2 -7.57 0.83 -25.08
N ARG A 3 -6.48 0.52 -24.34
CA ARG A 3 -6.49 0.61 -22.87
C ARG A 3 -6.47 2.09 -22.47
N PRO A 4 -7.33 2.54 -21.55
CA PRO A 4 -7.20 3.89 -21.02
C PRO A 4 -5.83 4.04 -20.35
N GLY A 5 -5.02 4.99 -20.81
CA GLY A 5 -3.63 5.17 -20.33
C GLY A 5 -3.52 5.35 -18.81
N GLY A 6 -4.52 5.94 -18.18
CA GLY A 6 -4.54 6.12 -16.74
C GLY A 6 -4.70 4.82 -15.93
N VAL A 7 -5.39 3.80 -16.44
CA VAL A 7 -5.47 2.48 -15.77
C VAL A 7 -4.07 1.85 -15.74
N THR A 8 -3.31 1.98 -16.82
CA THR A 8 -1.93 1.50 -16.89
C THR A 8 -1.05 2.27 -15.90
N ALA A 9 -1.19 3.60 -15.82
CA ALA A 9 -0.42 4.42 -14.88
C ALA A 9 -0.72 4.05 -13.41
N ILE A 10 -1.99 3.85 -13.05
CA ILE A 10 -2.38 3.41 -11.70
C ILE A 10 -1.84 2.01 -11.40
N SER A 11 -1.89 1.08 -12.35
CA SER A 11 -1.33 -0.26 -12.17
C SER A 11 0.18 -0.22 -11.92
N ILE A 12 0.92 0.61 -12.66
CA ILE A 12 2.37 0.80 -12.45
C ILE A 12 2.64 1.40 -11.07
N LEU A 13 1.87 2.43 -10.67
CA LEU A 13 2.00 3.05 -9.35
C LEU A 13 1.84 2.01 -8.24
N TRP A 14 0.84 1.13 -8.34
CA TRP A 14 0.61 0.08 -7.36
C TRP A 14 1.67 -1.02 -7.36
N PHE A 15 2.25 -1.34 -8.53
CA PHE A 15 3.42 -2.21 -8.60
C PHE A 15 4.63 -1.60 -7.87
N VAL A 16 4.90 -0.31 -8.08
CA VAL A 16 5.99 0.40 -7.41
C VAL A 16 5.76 0.45 -5.89
N LEU A 17 4.55 0.78 -5.45
CA LEU A 17 4.20 0.77 -4.02
C LEU A 17 4.32 -0.62 -3.41
N GLY A 18 3.86 -1.65 -4.11
CA GLY A 18 4.01 -3.05 -3.68
C GLY A 18 5.47 -3.45 -3.55
N GLY A 19 6.31 -3.07 -4.51
CA GLY A 19 7.76 -3.29 -4.47
C GLY A 19 8.43 -2.57 -3.28
N LEU A 20 8.08 -1.32 -3.04
CA LEU A 20 8.57 -0.56 -1.89
C LEU A 20 8.13 -1.20 -0.57
N CYS A 21 6.87 -1.59 -0.44
CA CYS A 21 6.38 -2.30 0.75
C CYS A 21 7.14 -3.61 0.98
N ALA A 22 7.43 -4.38 -0.08
CA ALA A 22 8.22 -5.60 0.03
C ALA A 22 9.65 -5.31 0.52
N CYS A 23 10.31 -4.30 -0.02
CA CYS A 23 11.64 -3.87 0.42
C CYS A 23 11.63 -3.45 1.91
N PHE A 24 10.66 -2.63 2.31
CA PHE A 24 10.52 -2.22 3.72
C PHE A 24 10.21 -3.41 4.64
N GLY A 25 9.40 -4.36 4.19
CA GLY A 25 9.12 -5.59 4.93
C GLY A 25 10.38 -6.43 5.18
N ILE A 26 11.18 -6.64 4.15
CA ILE A 26 12.47 -7.36 4.26
C ILE A 26 13.43 -6.60 5.17
N LEU A 27 13.57 -5.28 4.98
CA LEU A 27 14.43 -4.44 5.82
C LEU A 27 14.01 -4.47 7.29
N ALA A 28 12.71 -4.47 7.59
CA ALA A 28 12.20 -4.56 8.97
C ALA A 28 12.56 -5.91 9.61
N MET A 29 12.42 -7.02 8.86
CA MET A 29 12.79 -8.35 9.37
C MET A 29 14.30 -8.46 9.62
N VAL A 30 15.12 -8.08 8.63
CA VAL A 30 16.58 -8.15 8.73
C VAL A 30 17.10 -7.16 9.77
N GLY A 31 16.60 -5.94 9.75
CA GLY A 31 17.01 -4.88 10.68
C GLY A 31 16.66 -5.19 12.13
N GLY A 32 15.45 -5.70 12.40
CA GLY A 32 15.04 -6.14 13.73
C GLY A 32 15.92 -7.27 14.27
N GLY A 33 16.23 -8.26 13.42
CA GLY A 33 17.14 -9.35 13.76
C GLY A 33 18.58 -8.87 14.01
N PHE A 34 19.09 -7.97 13.16
CA PHE A 34 20.43 -7.41 13.29
C PHE A 34 20.60 -6.62 14.59
N ILE A 35 19.64 -5.74 14.92
CA ILE A 35 19.67 -4.97 16.18
C ILE A 35 19.60 -5.92 17.38
N ALA A 36 18.77 -6.96 17.32
CA ALA A 36 18.67 -7.95 18.37
C ALA A 36 20.01 -8.70 18.62
N THR A 37 20.71 -9.07 17.54
CA THR A 37 22.02 -9.73 17.66
C THR A 37 23.08 -8.80 18.26
N MET A 38 23.09 -7.53 17.87
CA MET A 38 24.01 -6.52 18.43
C MET A 38 23.78 -6.30 19.92
N LEU A 39 22.54 -6.21 20.37
CA LEU A 39 22.19 -6.07 21.79
C LEU A 39 22.62 -7.29 22.61
N ASN A 40 22.42 -8.49 22.08
CA ASN A 40 22.86 -9.72 22.76
C ASN A 40 24.38 -9.82 22.91
N GLN A 41 25.15 -9.30 21.95
CA GLN A 41 26.63 -9.32 22.00
C GLN A 41 27.19 -8.34 23.07
N GLN A 42 26.44 -7.30 23.44
CA GLN A 42 26.88 -6.33 24.44
C GLN A 42 26.77 -6.84 25.88
N GLY A 43 26.22 -8.04 26.12
CA GLY A 43 26.27 -8.74 27.40
C GLY A 43 25.63 -8.05 28.61
N GLN A 44 24.81 -7.01 28.39
CA GLN A 44 24.13 -6.28 29.46
C GLN A 44 22.99 -7.11 30.05
N ALA A 45 22.92 -7.20 31.36
CA ALA A 45 21.83 -7.85 32.06
C ALA A 45 20.48 -7.22 31.68
N GLY A 46 19.58 -8.03 31.07
CA GLY A 46 18.28 -7.55 30.56
C GLY A 46 18.22 -7.32 29.05
N SER A 47 19.36 -7.30 28.33
CA SER A 47 19.39 -7.10 26.86
C SER A 47 18.70 -8.22 26.08
N SER A 48 18.70 -9.44 26.61
CA SER A 48 18.08 -10.60 25.94
C SER A 48 16.56 -10.47 25.77
N GLY A 49 15.86 -9.92 26.78
CA GLY A 49 14.43 -9.67 26.70
C GLY A 49 14.09 -8.58 25.68
N LEU A 50 14.84 -7.50 25.70
CA LEU A 50 14.66 -6.35 24.79
C LEU A 50 15.03 -6.73 23.34
N ALA A 51 16.09 -7.51 23.16
CA ALA A 51 16.48 -8.07 21.87
C ALA A 51 15.39 -8.97 21.28
N GLY A 52 14.78 -9.83 22.11
CA GLY A 52 13.65 -10.69 21.69
C GLY A 52 12.42 -9.87 21.24
N ILE A 53 12.08 -8.82 21.99
CA ILE A 53 10.97 -7.92 21.64
C ILE A 53 11.24 -7.21 20.31
N LEU A 54 12.44 -6.66 20.11
CA LEU A 54 12.81 -5.97 18.87
C LEU A 54 12.83 -6.90 17.66
N ALA A 55 13.36 -8.10 17.82
CA ALA A 55 13.32 -9.12 16.78
C ALA A 55 11.88 -9.52 16.44
N GLY A 56 11.04 -9.74 17.45
CA GLY A 56 9.63 -10.09 17.28
C GLY A 56 8.83 -8.97 16.59
N LEU A 57 9.03 -7.74 17.01
CA LEU A 57 8.39 -6.56 16.37
C LEU A 57 8.87 -6.39 14.92
N GLY A 58 10.17 -6.54 14.66
CA GLY A 58 10.72 -6.46 13.31
C GLY A 58 10.14 -7.54 12.40
N ALA A 59 10.03 -8.78 12.90
CA ALA A 59 9.41 -9.87 12.17
C ALA A 59 7.91 -9.64 11.92
N ALA A 60 7.17 -9.22 12.94
CA ALA A 60 5.72 -8.95 12.81
C ALA A 60 5.44 -7.83 11.82
N LEU A 61 6.16 -6.70 11.91
CA LEU A 61 6.05 -5.61 10.96
C LEU A 61 6.47 -6.04 9.55
N GLY A 62 7.56 -6.81 9.44
CA GLY A 62 8.01 -7.32 8.15
C GLY A 62 6.98 -8.20 7.47
N VAL A 63 6.38 -9.15 8.19
CA VAL A 63 5.28 -9.99 7.67
C VAL A 63 4.09 -9.13 7.26
N LEU A 64 3.70 -8.15 8.07
CA LEU A 64 2.60 -7.24 7.75
C LEU A 64 2.86 -6.46 6.44
N PHE A 65 4.05 -5.90 6.27
CA PHE A 65 4.43 -5.20 5.04
C PHE A 65 4.47 -6.13 3.83
N LEU A 66 4.90 -7.39 3.98
CA LEU A 66 4.89 -8.37 2.91
C LEU A 66 3.46 -8.76 2.50
N LEU A 67 2.53 -8.85 3.45
CA LEU A 67 1.11 -9.05 3.16
C LEU A 67 0.52 -7.87 2.37
N PHE A 68 0.82 -6.64 2.77
CA PHE A 68 0.41 -5.46 2.01
C PHE A 68 1.03 -5.45 0.61
N ALA A 69 2.32 -5.79 0.48
CA ALA A 69 2.97 -5.90 -0.81
C ALA A 69 2.27 -6.90 -1.73
N ALA A 70 1.92 -8.08 -1.21
CA ALA A 70 1.16 -9.09 -1.96
C ALA A 70 -0.21 -8.56 -2.40
N CYS A 71 -0.95 -7.88 -1.51
CA CYS A 71 -2.22 -7.25 -1.86
C CYS A 71 -2.05 -6.21 -2.98
N TYR A 72 -1.06 -5.32 -2.89
CA TYR A 72 -0.79 -4.32 -3.94
C TYR A 72 -0.47 -4.97 -5.29
N VAL A 73 0.36 -6.02 -5.31
CA VAL A 73 0.71 -6.75 -6.54
C VAL A 73 -0.51 -7.43 -7.15
N VAL A 74 -1.34 -8.12 -6.34
CA VAL A 74 -2.58 -8.76 -6.82
C VAL A 74 -3.54 -7.75 -7.41
N MET A 75 -3.68 -6.58 -6.78
CA MET A 75 -4.53 -5.49 -7.25
C MET A 75 -3.98 -4.88 -8.54
N ALA A 76 -2.67 -4.64 -8.62
CA ALA A 76 -2.02 -4.14 -9.82
C ALA A 76 -2.21 -5.10 -11.01
N LEU A 77 -2.05 -6.40 -10.79
CA LEU A 77 -2.32 -7.44 -11.80
C LEU A 77 -3.80 -7.50 -12.19
N GLY A 78 -4.69 -7.34 -11.24
CA GLY A 78 -6.14 -7.30 -11.49
C GLY A 78 -6.55 -6.12 -12.38
N LEU A 79 -6.03 -4.92 -12.09
CA LEU A 79 -6.22 -3.72 -12.91
C LEU A 79 -5.56 -3.87 -14.29
N TRP A 80 -4.35 -4.44 -14.33
CA TRP A 80 -3.66 -4.72 -15.59
C TRP A 80 -4.47 -5.64 -16.51
N LYS A 81 -5.12 -6.65 -15.92
CA LYS A 81 -6.00 -7.60 -16.65
C LYS A 81 -7.42 -7.07 -16.86
N LEU A 82 -7.72 -5.81 -16.52
CA LEU A 82 -9.03 -5.17 -16.63
C LEU A 82 -10.15 -5.99 -15.96
N LYS A 83 -9.86 -6.63 -14.82
CA LYS A 83 -10.86 -7.36 -14.06
C LYS A 83 -11.72 -6.40 -13.25
N GLU A 84 -13.03 -6.49 -13.38
CA GLU A 84 -13.99 -5.58 -12.72
C GLU A 84 -13.88 -5.61 -11.19
N TRP A 85 -13.64 -6.79 -10.60
CA TRP A 85 -13.45 -6.92 -9.16
C TRP A 85 -12.25 -6.09 -8.64
N ALA A 86 -11.16 -6.02 -9.41
CA ALA A 86 -9.98 -5.25 -9.00
C ALA A 86 -10.25 -3.74 -8.95
N ARG A 87 -11.12 -3.24 -9.83
CA ARG A 87 -11.59 -1.85 -9.81
C ARG A 87 -12.40 -1.57 -8.55
N ILE A 88 -13.38 -2.44 -8.22
CA ILE A 88 -14.26 -2.26 -7.06
C ILE A 88 -13.42 -2.33 -5.77
N VAL A 89 -12.60 -3.36 -5.63
CA VAL A 89 -11.71 -3.53 -4.47
C VAL A 89 -10.72 -2.37 -4.37
N GLY A 90 -10.19 -1.89 -5.50
CA GLY A 90 -9.30 -0.73 -5.55
C GLY A 90 -9.95 0.53 -5.00
N VAL A 91 -11.15 0.86 -5.46
CA VAL A 91 -11.91 2.02 -4.96
C VAL A 91 -12.20 1.89 -3.46
N VAL A 92 -12.63 0.71 -3.00
CA VAL A 92 -12.94 0.47 -1.58
C VAL A 92 -11.68 0.61 -0.72
N LEU A 93 -10.56 -0.01 -1.11
CA LEU A 93 -9.31 0.08 -0.35
C LEU A 93 -8.75 1.51 -0.32
N THR A 94 -8.79 2.23 -1.45
CA THR A 94 -8.36 3.63 -1.48
C THR A 94 -9.27 4.50 -0.62
N ALA A 95 -10.58 4.27 -0.62
CA ALA A 95 -11.52 4.98 0.26
C ALA A 95 -11.21 4.71 1.75
N ILE A 96 -10.93 3.45 2.12
CA ILE A 96 -10.52 3.10 3.48
C ILE A 96 -9.19 3.78 3.83
N ALA A 97 -8.21 3.79 2.91
CA ALA A 97 -6.93 4.47 3.13
C ALA A 97 -7.11 5.96 3.41
N VAL A 98 -7.97 6.65 2.66
CA VAL A 98 -8.32 8.07 2.90
C VAL A 98 -8.93 8.24 4.28
N LEU A 99 -9.88 7.39 4.69
CA LEU A 99 -10.51 7.45 6.02
C LEU A 99 -9.49 7.25 7.15
N LEU A 100 -8.54 6.32 6.98
CA LEU A 100 -7.49 6.06 7.96
C LEU A 100 -6.44 7.18 8.03
N GLN A 101 -6.31 8.01 7.01
CA GLN A 101 -5.42 9.17 7.00
C GLN A 101 -6.00 10.39 7.74
N LEU A 102 -7.34 10.47 7.89
CA LEU A 102 -8.02 11.60 8.53
C LEU A 102 -7.53 11.88 9.97
N PRO A 103 -7.40 10.88 10.87
CA PRO A 103 -6.89 11.13 12.23
C PRO A 103 -5.46 11.69 12.23
N GLY A 104 -4.61 11.24 11.28
CA GLY A 104 -3.27 11.78 11.09
C GLY A 104 -3.27 13.26 10.68
N LEU A 105 -4.23 13.65 9.86
CA LEU A 105 -4.42 15.04 9.46
C LEU A 105 -4.80 15.91 10.68
N PHE A 106 -5.76 15.44 11.51
CA PHE A 106 -6.14 16.15 12.74
C PHE A 106 -4.96 16.33 13.70
N SER A 107 -4.12 15.33 13.89
CA SER A 107 -2.93 15.43 14.74
C SER A 107 -1.89 16.42 14.20
N THR A 108 -1.88 16.65 12.89
CA THR A 108 -0.96 17.61 12.27
C THR A 108 -1.39 19.07 12.50
N PHE A 109 -2.69 19.31 12.73
CA PHE A 109 -3.19 20.64 13.13
C PHE A 109 -2.85 20.98 14.58
N THR A 110 -2.79 19.99 15.48
CA THR A 110 -2.43 20.20 16.89
C THR A 110 -0.91 20.42 17.08
N HIS A 111 -0.10 19.76 16.24
CA HIS A 111 1.37 19.93 16.22
C HIS A 111 1.79 20.43 14.83
N PHE A 112 1.64 21.76 14.61
CA PHE A 112 1.84 22.38 13.31
C PHE A 112 3.24 22.07 12.73
N SER A 113 3.26 21.21 11.72
CA SER A 113 4.46 20.85 10.95
C SER A 113 4.15 21.01 9.47
N PRO A 114 4.62 22.08 8.81
CA PRO A 114 4.24 22.36 7.41
C PRO A 114 4.63 21.24 6.44
N GLY A 115 5.78 20.60 6.67
CA GLY A 115 6.21 19.48 5.82
C GLY A 115 5.30 18.25 5.93
N ARG A 116 4.84 17.92 7.14
CA ARG A 116 3.92 16.81 7.37
C ARG A 116 2.54 17.09 6.78
N LEU A 117 2.09 18.34 6.85
CA LEU A 117 0.82 18.78 6.30
C LEU A 117 0.83 18.69 4.77
N LEU A 118 1.86 19.21 4.11
CA LEU A 118 2.04 19.07 2.66
C LEU A 118 2.07 17.62 2.21
N TRP A 119 2.77 16.75 2.95
CA TRP A 119 2.87 15.33 2.67
C TRP A 119 1.51 14.62 2.75
N SER A 120 0.74 14.88 3.81
CA SER A 120 -0.59 14.29 4.01
C SER A 120 -1.58 14.75 2.94
N VAL A 121 -1.60 16.05 2.62
CA VAL A 121 -2.47 16.62 1.58
C VAL A 121 -2.14 16.04 0.21
N LEU A 122 -0.86 15.88 -0.11
CA LEU A 122 -0.41 15.27 -1.36
C LEU A 122 -0.94 13.84 -1.53
N TRP A 123 -0.80 13.00 -0.48
CA TRP A 123 -1.29 11.63 -0.52
C TRP A 123 -2.81 11.54 -0.65
N ILE A 124 -3.56 12.34 0.12
CA ILE A 124 -5.03 12.39 0.01
C ILE A 124 -5.45 12.86 -1.39
N ALA A 125 -4.76 13.83 -1.97
CA ALA A 125 -5.04 14.30 -3.32
C ALA A 125 -4.83 13.19 -4.37
N ILE A 126 -3.74 12.41 -4.25
CA ILE A 126 -3.46 11.27 -5.11
C ILE A 126 -4.56 10.21 -4.97
N ASP A 127 -4.93 9.85 -3.75
CA ASP A 127 -5.98 8.86 -3.47
C ASP A 127 -7.34 9.30 -4.04
N CYS A 128 -7.73 10.56 -3.83
CA CYS A 128 -8.95 11.14 -4.41
C CYS A 128 -8.92 11.10 -5.94
N LEU A 129 -7.79 11.42 -6.56
CA LEU A 129 -7.63 11.41 -8.00
C LEU A 129 -7.77 9.98 -8.55
N ILE A 130 -7.21 8.98 -7.87
CA ILE A 130 -7.36 7.55 -8.21
C ILE A 130 -8.83 7.16 -8.16
N ILE A 131 -9.56 7.51 -7.08
CA ILE A 131 -10.98 7.19 -6.92
C ILE A 131 -11.80 7.82 -8.05
N VAL A 132 -11.65 9.13 -8.26
CA VAL A 132 -12.38 9.85 -9.32
C VAL A 132 -12.09 9.26 -10.69
N TYR A 133 -10.84 8.91 -10.97
CA TYR A 133 -10.46 8.32 -12.25
C TYR A 133 -11.09 6.94 -12.45
N LEU A 134 -11.05 6.05 -11.43
CA LEU A 134 -11.64 4.71 -11.51
C LEU A 134 -13.18 4.72 -11.58
N LEU A 135 -13.82 5.81 -11.15
CA LEU A 135 -15.27 5.98 -11.22
C LEU A 135 -15.74 6.58 -12.55
N LYS A 136 -14.84 7.09 -13.40
CA LYS A 136 -15.21 7.63 -14.72
C LYS A 136 -15.95 6.60 -15.57
N PRO A 137 -17.05 7.00 -16.25
CA PRO A 137 -17.86 6.07 -17.07
C PRO A 137 -17.06 5.43 -18.21
N GLU A 138 -16.09 6.14 -18.79
CA GLU A 138 -15.20 5.62 -19.84
C GLU A 138 -14.32 4.46 -19.33
N VAL A 139 -13.81 4.60 -18.10
CA VAL A 139 -13.01 3.56 -17.45
C VAL A 139 -13.91 2.39 -17.09
N LYS A 140 -15.11 2.65 -16.54
CA LYS A 140 -16.10 1.61 -16.24
C LYS A 140 -16.44 0.77 -17.47
N ALA A 141 -16.70 1.40 -18.61
CA ALA A 141 -16.99 0.72 -19.86
C ALA A 141 -15.83 -0.18 -20.34
N ALA A 142 -14.57 0.26 -20.16
CA ALA A 142 -13.39 -0.53 -20.52
C ALA A 142 -13.24 -1.82 -19.73
N PHE A 143 -13.77 -1.89 -18.49
CA PHE A 143 -13.77 -3.10 -17.67
C PHE A 143 -14.93 -4.06 -17.98
N GLN A 144 -16.04 -3.57 -18.56
CA GLN A 144 -17.21 -4.39 -18.89
C GLN A 144 -17.08 -5.16 -20.21
N VAL A 145 -16.37 -4.61 -21.20
CA VAL A 145 -16.20 -5.23 -22.53
C VAL A 145 -15.60 -6.65 -22.49
N PRO A 146 -14.58 -6.97 -21.69
CA PRO A 146 -14.05 -8.33 -21.61
C PRO A 146 -15.05 -9.36 -21.08
N GLN A 147 -15.95 -8.96 -20.19
CA GLN A 147 -16.93 -9.86 -19.57
C GLN A 147 -18.07 -10.23 -20.54
N ILE A 148 -18.54 -9.26 -21.32
CA ILE A 148 -19.58 -9.51 -22.33
C ILE A 148 -19.07 -10.51 -23.38
N ARG A 149 -17.80 -10.41 -23.77
CA ARG A 149 -17.20 -11.34 -24.75
C ARG A 149 -17.00 -12.74 -24.18
N ALA A 150 -16.71 -12.89 -22.88
CA ALA A 150 -16.58 -14.18 -22.22
C ALA A 150 -17.94 -14.87 -22.01
N ALA A 151 -19.02 -14.10 -21.90
CA ALA A 151 -20.38 -14.61 -21.74
C ALA A 151 -21.03 -15.01 -23.08
N SER A 152 -20.47 -14.57 -24.22
CA SER A 152 -20.97 -14.86 -25.57
C SER A 152 -20.20 -15.97 -26.30
N ALA A 153 -19.20 -16.58 -25.65
CA ALA A 153 -18.40 -17.70 -26.16
C ALA A 153 -18.76 -19.00 -25.46
#